data_187bd5ea0317ce51f130f4754641493c
#
_entry.id   187bd5ea0317ce51f130f4754641493c
#
_cell.length_a   1.000
_cell.length_b   1.000
_cell.length_c   1.000
_cell.angle_alpha   90.00
_cell.angle_beta   90.00
_cell.angle_gamma   90.00
#
_symmetry.space_group_name_H-M   'P 1'
#
loop_
_entity.id
_entity.type
_entity.pdbx_description
1 polymer ?
#
loop_
_entity_poly.entity_id
_entity_poly.type
_entity_poly.pdbx_seq_one_letter_code
_entity_poly.pdbx_strand_id
1 'polypeptide(L)'
;MTSTPDLPAAPDATDDSHPTSASRRVLVTGASSGIGAAAVRRLRADGWDVVATARRGDRLADLAAETGAEVFAADVTDPAGVAALADHVEQTGGLDALVNNAGGAFGLDPVATSDVEQWRAMYEVNVLGTLQVTQAMLPLLRARGGGDVVVVTSTAADGPYEGGAGYTGAKHAERMLATTLRWEIVDEPIRVIQIAPGAVATEEFSLVRFDGDAERAAAVYAGYEPLVADDIADAISWTLSRPPHVNVDLLVVRPRAQASNTKTSRTA
;
A
#
# COMPACT_ATOMS: atom_id res chain seq x y z
N MET A 1 35.76 42.03 4.39
CA MET A 1 34.60 42.11 3.52
C MET A 1 34.44 40.73 2.89
N THR A 2 33.61 39.90 3.48
CA THR A 2 33.33 38.55 2.99
C THR A 2 32.03 38.60 2.22
N SER A 3 32.12 38.45 0.91
CA SER A 3 30.95 38.36 0.03
C SER A 3 30.17 37.07 0.28
N THR A 4 28.90 37.19 0.63
CA THR A 4 27.94 36.12 0.70
C THR A 4 27.72 35.55 -0.72
N PRO A 5 27.77 34.23 -0.94
CA PRO A 5 27.45 33.68 -2.25
C PRO A 5 25.96 33.86 -2.53
N ASP A 6 25.64 34.39 -3.73
CA ASP A 6 24.27 34.47 -4.24
C ASP A 6 23.67 33.05 -4.38
N LEU A 7 22.57 32.81 -3.69
CA LEU A 7 21.76 31.66 -3.91
C LEU A 7 21.03 31.80 -5.25
N PRO A 8 20.98 30.76 -6.08
CA PRO A 8 20.20 30.82 -7.32
C PRO A 8 18.72 31.04 -6.98
N ALA A 9 18.09 31.96 -7.75
CA ALA A 9 16.66 32.24 -7.64
C ALA A 9 15.84 30.96 -7.84
N ALA A 10 14.81 30.80 -7.03
CA ALA A 10 13.86 29.72 -7.19
C ALA A 10 13.25 29.80 -8.61
N PRO A 11 13.07 28.66 -9.31
CA PRO A 11 12.42 28.65 -10.60
C PRO A 11 11.00 29.20 -10.51
N ASP A 12 10.63 30.04 -11.46
CA ASP A 12 9.32 30.69 -11.55
C ASP A 12 8.22 29.62 -11.67
N ALA A 13 7.28 29.64 -10.76
CA ALA A 13 6.23 28.63 -10.61
C ALA A 13 5.02 28.88 -11.55
N THR A 14 5.26 29.22 -12.80
CA THR A 14 4.18 29.47 -13.78
C THR A 14 4.48 28.84 -15.14
N ASP A 15 4.60 27.53 -15.21
CA ASP A 15 4.34 26.79 -16.43
C ASP A 15 3.32 25.68 -16.13
N ASP A 16 2.04 26.08 -16.01
CA ASP A 16 0.87 25.20 -15.87
C ASP A 16 0.42 24.64 -17.24
N SER A 17 1.29 24.63 -18.25
CA SER A 17 1.01 23.97 -19.51
C SER A 17 1.30 22.47 -19.45
N HIS A 18 0.58 21.75 -18.56
CA HIS A 18 0.43 20.32 -18.76
C HIS A 18 -0.48 20.13 -19.98
N PRO A 19 -0.07 19.34 -21.00
CA PRO A 19 -0.96 18.92 -22.06
C PRO A 19 -2.17 18.28 -21.38
N THR A 20 -3.37 18.40 -21.97
CA THR A 20 -4.59 17.70 -21.55
C THR A 20 -4.27 16.21 -21.48
N SER A 21 -3.75 15.77 -20.33
CA SER A 21 -3.18 14.46 -20.15
C SER A 21 -4.31 13.46 -20.07
N ALA A 22 -4.18 12.37 -20.81
CA ALA A 22 -4.88 11.16 -20.47
C ALA A 22 -4.81 10.98 -18.95
N SER A 23 -5.93 10.64 -18.32
CA SER A 23 -6.01 10.41 -16.87
C SER A 23 -4.89 9.45 -16.45
N ARG A 24 -4.14 9.79 -15.39
CA ARG A 24 -3.10 8.92 -14.85
C ARG A 24 -3.73 7.60 -14.40
N ARG A 25 -3.04 6.49 -14.67
CA ARG A 25 -3.58 5.15 -14.40
C ARG A 25 -2.85 4.47 -13.26
N VAL A 26 -3.62 3.89 -12.32
CA VAL A 26 -3.09 3.23 -11.12
C VAL A 26 -3.66 1.84 -10.92
N LEU A 27 -2.79 0.87 -10.60
CA LEU A 27 -3.19 -0.46 -10.14
C LEU A 27 -3.21 -0.49 -8.61
N VAL A 28 -4.30 -0.95 -8.01
CA VAL A 28 -4.43 -1.16 -6.57
C VAL A 28 -4.66 -2.63 -6.27
N THR A 29 -3.75 -3.27 -5.53
CA THR A 29 -3.90 -4.66 -5.09
C THR A 29 -4.62 -4.75 -3.75
N GLY A 30 -5.28 -5.90 -3.48
CA GLY A 30 -6.07 -6.08 -2.26
C GLY A 30 -7.30 -5.18 -2.19
N ALA A 31 -7.86 -4.82 -3.35
CA ALA A 31 -8.90 -3.81 -3.49
C ALA A 31 -10.31 -4.25 -3.04
N SER A 32 -10.51 -5.53 -2.67
CA SER A 32 -11.85 -6.04 -2.34
C SER A 32 -12.38 -5.61 -0.96
N SER A 33 -11.58 -4.96 -0.12
CA SER A 33 -11.99 -4.48 1.21
C SER A 33 -10.98 -3.49 1.82
N GLY A 34 -11.31 -2.92 2.96
CA GLY A 34 -10.43 -2.13 3.81
C GLY A 34 -9.70 -1.00 3.08
N ILE A 35 -8.40 -0.88 3.33
CA ILE A 35 -7.56 0.20 2.79
C ILE A 35 -7.56 0.19 1.25
N GLY A 36 -7.50 -1.00 0.62
CA GLY A 36 -7.49 -1.11 -0.84
C GLY A 36 -8.76 -0.58 -1.49
N ALA A 37 -9.93 -0.94 -0.96
CA ALA A 37 -11.20 -0.43 -1.45
C ALA A 37 -11.35 1.09 -1.24
N ALA A 38 -10.93 1.59 -0.07
CA ALA A 38 -10.91 3.03 0.22
C ALA A 38 -9.94 3.78 -0.72
N ALA A 39 -8.77 3.22 -1.02
CA ALA A 39 -7.82 3.79 -1.97
C ALA A 39 -8.40 3.87 -3.38
N VAL A 40 -9.12 2.84 -3.85
CA VAL A 40 -9.81 2.87 -5.14
C VAL A 40 -10.83 4.02 -5.18
N ARG A 41 -11.70 4.14 -4.18
CA ARG A 41 -12.69 5.23 -4.09
C ARG A 41 -12.02 6.60 -4.12
N ARG A 42 -11.00 6.79 -3.31
CA ARG A 42 -10.28 8.05 -3.21
C ARG A 42 -9.58 8.41 -4.51
N LEU A 43 -8.83 7.49 -5.12
CA LEU A 43 -8.10 7.75 -6.36
C LEU A 43 -9.04 8.00 -7.54
N ARG A 44 -10.19 7.30 -7.61
CA ARG A 44 -11.24 7.60 -8.59
C ARG A 44 -11.80 9.01 -8.40
N ALA A 45 -12.07 9.43 -7.16
CA ALA A 45 -12.54 10.78 -6.85
C ALA A 45 -11.49 11.86 -7.21
N ASP A 46 -10.21 11.53 -7.12
CA ASP A 46 -9.09 12.42 -7.50
C ASP A 46 -8.80 12.40 -9.02
N GLY A 47 -9.61 11.68 -9.83
CA GLY A 47 -9.53 11.68 -11.29
C GLY A 47 -8.57 10.65 -11.89
N TRP A 48 -8.09 9.68 -11.10
CA TRP A 48 -7.29 8.58 -11.62
C TRP A 48 -8.14 7.55 -12.37
N ASP A 49 -7.60 6.97 -13.42
CA ASP A 49 -8.09 5.71 -13.98
C ASP A 49 -7.55 4.57 -13.13
N VAL A 50 -8.45 3.79 -12.50
CA VAL A 50 -8.06 2.79 -11.49
C VAL A 50 -8.36 1.40 -11.99
N VAL A 51 -7.34 0.55 -11.97
CA VAL A 51 -7.46 -0.91 -12.06
C VAL A 51 -7.42 -1.48 -10.65
N ALA A 52 -8.48 -2.13 -10.21
CA ALA A 52 -8.59 -2.74 -8.89
C ALA A 52 -8.44 -4.26 -8.99
N THR A 53 -7.53 -4.86 -8.23
CA THR A 53 -7.33 -6.31 -8.23
C THR A 53 -7.40 -6.90 -6.83
N ALA A 54 -8.04 -8.06 -6.74
CA ALA A 54 -8.12 -8.93 -5.57
C ALA A 54 -8.62 -10.32 -5.99
N ARG A 55 -8.65 -11.27 -5.06
CA ARG A 55 -9.14 -12.64 -5.30
C ARG A 55 -10.67 -12.72 -5.46
N ARG A 56 -11.42 -11.86 -4.75
CA ARG A 56 -12.89 -11.90 -4.67
C ARG A 56 -13.51 -11.06 -5.78
N GLY A 57 -13.88 -11.75 -6.86
CA GLY A 57 -14.46 -11.10 -8.04
C GLY A 57 -15.82 -10.45 -7.78
N ASP A 58 -16.65 -11.03 -6.92
CA ASP A 58 -17.95 -10.46 -6.51
C ASP A 58 -17.78 -9.08 -5.84
N ARG A 59 -16.90 -8.97 -4.86
CA ARG A 59 -16.61 -7.69 -4.20
C ARG A 59 -15.95 -6.66 -5.12
N LEU A 60 -15.14 -7.12 -6.06
CA LEU A 60 -14.59 -6.23 -7.10
C LEU A 60 -15.69 -5.70 -8.02
N ALA A 61 -16.67 -6.54 -8.38
CA ALA A 61 -17.80 -6.12 -9.21
C ALA A 61 -18.65 -5.05 -8.50
N ASP A 62 -18.90 -5.21 -7.19
CA ASP A 62 -19.61 -4.21 -6.38
C ASP A 62 -18.83 -2.88 -6.34
N LEU A 63 -17.51 -2.94 -6.13
CA LEU A 63 -16.64 -1.76 -6.12
C LEU A 63 -16.60 -1.07 -7.50
N ALA A 64 -16.58 -1.85 -8.59
CA ALA A 64 -16.65 -1.34 -9.96
C ALA A 64 -17.98 -0.61 -10.22
N ALA A 65 -19.10 -1.20 -9.78
CA ALA A 65 -20.43 -0.58 -9.92
C ALA A 65 -20.53 0.75 -9.16
N GLU A 66 -19.88 0.84 -7.99
CA GLU A 66 -19.85 2.05 -7.16
C GLU A 66 -18.95 3.15 -7.74
N THR A 67 -17.75 2.78 -8.23
CA THR A 67 -16.68 3.75 -8.52
C THR A 67 -16.39 3.95 -10.00
N GLY A 68 -16.86 3.04 -10.86
CA GLY A 68 -16.45 2.98 -12.26
C GLY A 68 -14.99 2.56 -12.45
N ALA A 69 -14.35 1.94 -11.45
CA ALA A 69 -13.01 1.37 -11.59
C ALA A 69 -13.05 0.13 -12.50
N GLU A 70 -11.99 -0.05 -13.28
CA GLU A 70 -11.74 -1.31 -13.97
C GLU A 70 -11.34 -2.38 -12.94
N VAL A 71 -11.77 -3.62 -13.14
CA VAL A 71 -11.49 -4.70 -12.19
C VAL A 71 -10.91 -5.93 -12.86
N PHE A 72 -9.97 -6.57 -12.22
CA PHE A 72 -9.38 -7.83 -12.66
C PHE A 72 -9.15 -8.74 -11.44
N ALA A 73 -9.79 -9.90 -11.41
CA ALA A 73 -9.64 -10.85 -10.32
C ALA A 73 -8.32 -11.63 -10.45
N ALA A 74 -7.42 -11.47 -9.48
CA ALA A 74 -6.16 -12.22 -9.40
C ALA A 74 -5.74 -12.45 -7.94
N ASP A 75 -5.02 -13.54 -7.72
CA ASP A 75 -4.27 -13.78 -6.48
C ASP A 75 -2.82 -13.32 -6.69
N VAL A 76 -2.35 -12.40 -5.85
CA VAL A 76 -0.98 -11.89 -5.93
C VAL A 76 0.08 -12.97 -5.60
N THR A 77 -0.33 -14.10 -5.03
CA THR A 77 0.54 -15.24 -4.73
C THR A 77 0.60 -16.26 -5.88
N ASP A 78 -0.26 -16.11 -6.90
CA ASP A 78 -0.26 -16.96 -8.09
C ASP A 78 0.52 -16.28 -9.24
N PRO A 79 1.70 -16.80 -9.64
CA PRO A 79 2.49 -16.22 -10.73
C PRO A 79 1.74 -16.12 -12.05
N ALA A 80 0.84 -17.10 -12.35
CA ALA A 80 0.08 -17.09 -13.59
C ALA A 80 -1.01 -16.00 -13.56
N GLY A 81 -1.68 -15.83 -12.40
CA GLY A 81 -2.65 -14.75 -12.18
C GLY A 81 -1.99 -13.36 -12.26
N VAL A 82 -0.79 -13.20 -11.73
CA VAL A 82 -0.03 -11.94 -11.80
C VAL A 82 0.42 -11.64 -13.24
N ALA A 83 0.86 -12.65 -14.01
CA ALA A 83 1.20 -12.47 -15.42
C ALA A 83 -0.01 -12.05 -16.25
N ALA A 84 -1.15 -12.72 -16.07
CA ALA A 84 -2.41 -12.35 -16.75
C ALA A 84 -2.89 -10.93 -16.37
N LEU A 85 -2.70 -10.51 -15.13
CA LEU A 85 -2.98 -9.14 -14.70
C LEU A 85 -2.06 -8.13 -15.40
N ALA A 86 -0.76 -8.44 -15.56
CA ALA A 86 0.18 -7.56 -16.25
C ALA A 86 -0.19 -7.41 -17.74
N ASP A 87 -0.48 -8.52 -18.42
CA ASP A 87 -0.95 -8.51 -19.80
C ASP A 87 -2.22 -7.67 -19.96
N HIS A 88 -3.17 -7.80 -19.02
CA HIS A 88 -4.41 -7.03 -19.01
C HIS A 88 -4.12 -5.52 -18.86
N VAL A 89 -3.30 -5.13 -17.88
CA VAL A 89 -2.92 -3.72 -17.65
C VAL A 89 -2.20 -3.14 -18.87
N GLU A 90 -1.31 -3.90 -19.52
CA GLU A 90 -0.62 -3.47 -20.74
C GLU A 90 -1.61 -3.21 -21.88
N GLN A 91 -2.51 -4.18 -22.15
CA GLN A 91 -3.49 -4.10 -23.23
C GLN A 91 -4.54 -3.01 -23.06
N THR A 92 -4.82 -2.61 -21.81
CA THR A 92 -5.85 -1.62 -21.49
C THR A 92 -5.31 -0.21 -21.22
N GLY A 93 -4.00 0.04 -21.42
CA GLY A 93 -3.45 1.41 -21.41
C GLY A 93 -2.18 1.63 -20.60
N GLY A 94 -1.59 0.59 -20.05
CA GLY A 94 -0.35 0.69 -19.28
C GLY A 94 -0.57 1.20 -17.85
N LEU A 95 0.48 1.73 -17.20
CA LEU A 95 0.47 2.05 -15.77
C LEU A 95 1.34 3.27 -15.45
N ASP A 96 0.81 4.20 -14.66
CA ASP A 96 1.53 5.37 -14.11
C ASP A 96 1.82 5.20 -12.60
N ALA A 97 1.06 4.34 -11.91
CA ALA A 97 1.31 4.04 -10.49
C ALA A 97 0.86 2.63 -10.10
N LEU A 98 1.61 2.02 -9.18
CA LEU A 98 1.27 0.75 -8.52
C LEU A 98 1.08 1.00 -7.03
N VAL A 99 -0.04 0.52 -6.45
CA VAL A 99 -0.27 0.46 -5.01
C VAL A 99 -0.29 -1.01 -4.57
N ASN A 100 0.82 -1.49 -4.06
CA ASN A 100 0.93 -2.77 -3.38
C ASN A 100 0.30 -2.66 -2.00
N ASN A 101 -0.96 -3.04 -1.88
CA ASN A 101 -1.72 -3.02 -0.63
C ASN A 101 -2.18 -4.43 -0.21
N ALA A 102 -2.20 -5.39 -1.12
CA ALA A 102 -2.53 -6.77 -0.76
C ALA A 102 -1.61 -7.30 0.34
N GLY A 103 -2.20 -7.81 1.40
CA GLY A 103 -1.47 -8.32 2.55
C GLY A 103 -2.42 -8.84 3.63
N GLY A 104 -1.86 -9.42 4.68
CA GLY A 104 -2.66 -9.93 5.79
C GLY A 104 -1.82 -10.38 6.98
N ALA A 105 -2.48 -10.58 8.11
CA ALA A 105 -1.92 -11.17 9.31
C ALA A 105 -2.76 -12.38 9.73
N PHE A 106 -2.10 -13.46 10.14
CA PHE A 106 -2.73 -14.72 10.57
C PHE A 106 -2.19 -15.10 11.95
N GLY A 107 -3.08 -15.33 12.90
CA GLY A 107 -2.74 -15.68 14.27
C GLY A 107 -2.09 -14.55 15.09
N LEU A 108 -1.94 -14.82 16.37
CA LEU A 108 -1.28 -13.97 17.36
C LEU A 108 -0.65 -14.83 18.47
N ASP A 109 -0.02 -15.94 18.08
CA ASP A 109 0.52 -16.91 19.02
C ASP A 109 1.99 -16.60 19.35
N PRO A 110 2.45 -16.91 20.57
CA PRO A 110 3.85 -16.85 20.93
C PRO A 110 4.71 -17.67 19.96
N VAL A 111 5.95 -17.25 19.71
CA VAL A 111 6.88 -17.95 18.80
C VAL A 111 7.01 -19.44 19.12
N ALA A 112 6.97 -19.79 20.42
CA ALA A 112 7.12 -21.18 20.86
C ALA A 112 5.98 -22.12 20.42
N THR A 113 4.80 -21.59 20.10
CA THR A 113 3.58 -22.37 19.79
C THR A 113 2.92 -21.96 18.48
N SER A 114 3.47 -20.96 17.78
CA SER A 114 2.90 -20.44 16.55
C SER A 114 2.95 -21.47 15.40
N ASP A 115 1.93 -21.43 14.55
CA ASP A 115 1.83 -22.28 13.37
C ASP A 115 2.74 -21.78 12.23
N VAL A 116 3.63 -22.66 11.77
CA VAL A 116 4.56 -22.39 10.67
C VAL A 116 3.83 -22.09 9.35
N GLU A 117 2.66 -22.72 9.12
CA GLU A 117 1.90 -22.50 7.89
C GLU A 117 1.28 -21.08 7.87
N GLN A 118 0.87 -20.54 9.01
CA GLN A 118 0.46 -19.14 9.11
C GLN A 118 1.62 -18.18 8.78
N TRP A 119 2.84 -18.51 9.24
CA TRP A 119 4.02 -17.71 8.88
C TRP A 119 4.32 -17.76 7.38
N ARG A 120 4.25 -18.95 6.77
CA ARG A 120 4.40 -19.09 5.32
C ARG A 120 3.36 -18.27 4.57
N ALA A 121 2.10 -18.39 4.94
CA ALA A 121 1.02 -17.62 4.31
C ALA A 121 1.22 -16.10 4.46
N MET A 122 1.67 -15.61 5.62
CA MET A 122 2.02 -14.19 5.80
C MET A 122 3.19 -13.78 4.91
N TYR A 123 4.22 -14.61 4.78
CA TYR A 123 5.36 -14.31 3.93
C TYR A 123 4.98 -14.34 2.44
N GLU A 124 4.18 -15.34 2.03
CA GLU A 124 3.69 -15.45 0.65
C GLU A 124 2.92 -14.20 0.22
N VAL A 125 1.92 -13.77 1.00
CA VAL A 125 1.09 -12.65 0.56
C VAL A 125 1.77 -11.30 0.72
N ASN A 126 2.48 -11.04 1.83
CA ASN A 126 3.06 -9.72 2.10
C ASN A 126 4.40 -9.49 1.39
N VAL A 127 5.20 -10.54 1.19
CA VAL A 127 6.55 -10.39 0.64
C VAL A 127 6.62 -10.88 -0.80
N LEU A 128 6.32 -12.14 -1.05
CA LEU A 128 6.44 -12.72 -2.38
C LEU A 128 5.38 -12.20 -3.33
N GLY A 129 4.15 -11.99 -2.85
CA GLY A 129 3.08 -11.34 -3.63
C GLY A 129 3.45 -9.92 -4.03
N THR A 130 3.94 -9.10 -3.08
CA THR A 130 4.44 -7.74 -3.37
C THR A 130 5.59 -7.76 -4.37
N LEU A 131 6.53 -8.70 -4.23
CA LEU A 131 7.66 -8.85 -5.15
C LEU A 131 7.18 -9.20 -6.56
N GLN A 132 6.33 -10.22 -6.70
CA GLN A 132 5.83 -10.70 -8.00
C GLN A 132 5.07 -9.59 -8.75
N VAL A 133 4.14 -8.93 -8.07
CA VAL A 133 3.39 -7.81 -8.67
C VAL A 133 4.33 -6.67 -9.06
N THR A 134 5.27 -6.31 -8.20
CA THR A 134 6.23 -5.25 -8.50
C THR A 134 7.07 -5.60 -9.73
N GLN A 135 7.60 -6.82 -9.81
CA GLN A 135 8.39 -7.29 -10.97
C GLN A 135 7.58 -7.26 -12.27
N ALA A 136 6.30 -7.64 -12.22
CA ALA A 136 5.44 -7.64 -13.38
C ALA A 136 5.05 -6.23 -13.86
N MET A 137 4.90 -5.27 -12.93
CA MET A 137 4.44 -3.91 -13.24
C MET A 137 5.59 -2.93 -13.55
N LEU A 138 6.81 -3.16 -13.08
CA LEU A 138 7.95 -2.26 -13.35
C LEU A 138 8.22 -2.03 -14.85
N PRO A 139 8.17 -3.05 -15.74
CA PRO A 139 8.31 -2.81 -17.18
C PRO A 139 7.23 -1.87 -17.75
N LEU A 140 6.00 -1.95 -17.23
CA LEU A 140 4.88 -1.12 -17.68
C LEU A 140 5.05 0.33 -17.24
N LEU A 141 5.54 0.58 -16.01
CA LEU A 141 5.91 1.92 -15.54
C LEU A 141 7.04 2.50 -16.40
N ARG A 142 8.07 1.72 -16.70
CA ARG A 142 9.18 2.13 -17.58
C ARG A 142 8.71 2.48 -18.98
N ALA A 143 7.80 1.68 -19.55
CA ALA A 143 7.22 1.93 -20.88
C ALA A 143 6.42 3.25 -20.94
N ARG A 144 5.87 3.71 -19.81
CA ARG A 144 5.18 5.00 -19.68
C ARG A 144 6.12 6.18 -19.41
N GLY A 145 7.43 5.93 -19.28
CA GLY A 145 8.44 6.96 -19.00
C GLY A 145 8.66 7.22 -17.52
N GLY A 146 8.18 6.37 -16.63
CA GLY A 146 8.33 6.46 -15.18
C GLY A 146 6.99 6.33 -14.44
N GLY A 147 7.00 6.62 -13.14
CA GLY A 147 5.78 6.54 -12.33
C GLY A 147 6.05 6.33 -10.85
N ASP A 148 5.11 5.68 -10.17
CA ASP A 148 5.11 5.52 -8.73
C ASP A 148 4.89 4.07 -8.30
N VAL A 149 5.67 3.58 -7.34
CA VAL A 149 5.43 2.32 -6.63
C VAL A 149 5.17 2.65 -5.16
N VAL A 150 3.93 2.46 -4.72
CA VAL A 150 3.53 2.59 -3.32
C VAL A 150 3.44 1.21 -2.69
N VAL A 151 4.06 1.03 -1.54
CA VAL A 151 3.95 -0.21 -0.75
C VAL A 151 3.31 0.11 0.60
N VAL A 152 2.15 -0.48 0.87
CA VAL A 152 1.47 -0.36 2.16
C VAL A 152 2.09 -1.37 3.13
N THR A 153 3.11 -0.91 3.83
CA THR A 153 3.83 -1.68 4.84
C THR A 153 3.06 -1.71 6.17
N SER A 154 3.70 -1.46 7.28
CA SER A 154 3.07 -1.35 8.61
C SER A 154 4.05 -0.79 9.61
N THR A 155 3.57 -0.17 10.68
CA THR A 155 4.40 0.09 11.87
C THR A 155 4.91 -1.20 12.54
N ALA A 156 4.33 -2.36 12.22
CA ALA A 156 4.87 -3.68 12.58
C ALA A 156 6.29 -3.91 12.02
N ALA A 157 6.69 -3.18 10.96
CA ALA A 157 8.06 -3.17 10.45
C ALA A 157 9.04 -2.29 11.28
N ASP A 158 8.57 -1.57 12.30
CA ASP A 158 9.43 -0.75 13.17
C ASP A 158 9.90 -1.49 14.43
N GLY A 159 9.19 -2.54 14.85
CA GLY A 159 9.55 -3.26 16.07
C GLY A 159 8.55 -4.37 16.44
N PRO A 160 8.96 -5.25 17.35
CA PRO A 160 8.17 -6.41 17.75
C PRO A 160 7.02 -6.02 18.68
N TYR A 161 6.06 -6.94 18.76
CA TYR A 161 5.04 -7.02 19.81
C TYR A 161 4.72 -8.48 20.08
N GLU A 162 4.23 -8.78 21.27
CA GLU A 162 3.93 -10.14 21.71
C GLU A 162 2.92 -10.82 20.77
N GLY A 163 3.22 -12.05 20.36
CA GLY A 163 2.43 -12.84 19.42
C GLY A 163 2.53 -12.35 17.94
N GLY A 164 3.18 -11.24 17.68
CA GLY A 164 3.24 -10.64 16.34
C GLY A 164 4.40 -11.08 15.47
N ALA A 165 5.23 -12.04 15.90
CA ALA A 165 6.52 -12.32 15.27
C ALA A 165 6.44 -12.68 13.78
N GLY A 166 5.46 -13.50 13.36
CA GLY A 166 5.28 -13.86 11.95
C GLY A 166 4.94 -12.65 11.08
N TYR A 167 3.98 -11.82 11.54
CA TYR A 167 3.58 -10.62 10.82
C TYR A 167 4.67 -9.53 10.81
N THR A 168 5.31 -9.30 11.97
CA THR A 168 6.41 -8.32 12.04
C THR A 168 7.58 -8.73 11.16
N GLY A 169 7.92 -10.03 11.13
CA GLY A 169 8.93 -10.58 10.23
C GLY A 169 8.61 -10.34 8.76
N ALA A 170 7.39 -10.66 8.33
CA ALA A 170 6.94 -10.43 6.96
C ALA A 170 6.97 -8.93 6.59
N LYS A 171 6.45 -8.05 7.46
CA LYS A 171 6.43 -6.59 7.19
C LYS A 171 7.83 -5.94 7.24
N HIS A 172 8.78 -6.47 8.02
CA HIS A 172 10.19 -6.07 7.94
C HIS A 172 10.80 -6.46 6.58
N ALA A 173 10.52 -7.68 6.11
CA ALA A 173 11.01 -8.14 4.81
C ALA A 173 10.42 -7.31 3.66
N GLU A 174 9.10 -7.06 3.66
CA GLU A 174 8.42 -6.21 2.68
C GLU A 174 8.98 -4.78 2.68
N ARG A 175 9.23 -4.19 3.85
CA ARG A 175 9.87 -2.88 3.97
C ARG A 175 11.27 -2.87 3.36
N MET A 176 12.07 -3.91 3.60
CA MET A 176 13.41 -4.01 3.01
C MET A 176 13.37 -4.21 1.50
N LEU A 177 12.39 -4.95 0.98
CA LEU A 177 12.15 -5.06 -0.45
C LEU A 177 11.94 -3.65 -1.07
N ALA A 178 11.01 -2.86 -0.53
CA ALA A 178 10.74 -1.51 -1.03
C ALA A 178 11.96 -0.58 -0.89
N THR A 179 12.68 -0.65 0.23
CA THR A 179 13.86 0.17 0.47
C THR A 179 14.99 -0.18 -0.51
N THR A 180 15.22 -1.48 -0.76
CA THR A 180 16.25 -1.95 -1.69
C THR A 180 15.89 -1.58 -3.11
N LEU A 181 14.64 -1.79 -3.53
CA LEU A 181 14.16 -1.36 -4.83
C LEU A 181 14.41 0.13 -5.07
N ARG A 182 14.13 0.98 -4.07
CA ARG A 182 14.39 2.43 -4.16
C ARG A 182 15.86 2.77 -4.45
N TRP A 183 16.80 1.98 -3.93
CA TRP A 183 18.23 2.16 -4.17
C TRP A 183 18.64 1.66 -5.57
N GLU A 184 18.09 0.52 -5.98
CA GLU A 184 18.43 -0.14 -7.25
C GLU A 184 17.99 0.66 -8.49
N ILE A 185 16.88 1.40 -8.37
CA ILE A 185 16.30 2.18 -9.48
C ILE A 185 16.38 3.71 -9.24
N VAL A 186 17.36 4.17 -8.47
CA VAL A 186 17.50 5.60 -8.11
C VAL A 186 17.71 6.52 -9.30
N ASP A 187 18.24 6.01 -10.39
CA ASP A 187 18.48 6.71 -11.66
C ASP A 187 17.29 6.64 -12.63
N GLU A 188 16.24 5.89 -12.29
CA GLU A 188 15.03 5.80 -13.08
C GLU A 188 13.99 6.87 -12.61
N PRO A 189 13.12 7.38 -13.50
CA PRO A 189 12.07 8.32 -13.14
C PRO A 189 10.90 7.60 -12.41
N ILE A 190 11.21 6.76 -11.45
CA ILE A 190 10.25 5.99 -10.66
C ILE A 190 10.44 6.31 -9.18
N ARG A 191 9.37 6.74 -8.51
CA ARG A 191 9.36 6.94 -7.06
C ARG A 191 8.96 5.64 -6.37
N VAL A 192 9.65 5.31 -5.28
CA VAL A 192 9.26 4.19 -4.38
C VAL A 192 8.88 4.78 -3.04
N ILE A 193 7.63 4.58 -2.65
CA ILE A 193 6.96 5.23 -1.53
C ILE A 193 6.47 4.15 -0.57
N GLN A 194 6.73 4.32 0.72
CA GLN A 194 6.21 3.41 1.73
C GLN A 194 5.19 4.14 2.62
N ILE A 195 4.02 3.54 2.80
CA ILE A 195 3.03 3.97 3.78
C ILE A 195 3.02 2.93 4.90
N ALA A 196 3.27 3.36 6.13
CA ALA A 196 3.35 2.48 7.30
C ALA A 196 2.22 2.79 8.30
N PRO A 197 1.03 2.19 8.12
CA PRO A 197 -0.08 2.37 9.04
C PRO A 197 0.19 1.77 10.42
N GLY A 198 -0.31 2.44 11.45
CA GLY A 198 -0.52 1.87 12.78
C GLY A 198 -1.81 1.04 12.84
N ALA A 199 -2.55 1.18 13.94
CA ALA A 199 -3.81 0.45 14.13
C ALA A 199 -4.92 1.07 13.27
N VAL A 200 -5.34 0.38 12.22
CA VAL A 200 -6.45 0.74 11.34
C VAL A 200 -7.60 -0.22 11.56
N ALA A 201 -8.76 0.29 11.96
CA ALA A 201 -9.98 -0.50 12.06
C ALA A 201 -10.56 -0.71 10.66
N THR A 202 -10.29 -1.88 10.08
CA THR A 202 -10.92 -2.35 8.85
C THR A 202 -11.83 -3.52 9.15
N GLU A 203 -12.84 -3.76 8.30
CA GLU A 203 -13.84 -4.81 8.52
C GLU A 203 -13.23 -6.21 8.67
N GLU A 204 -12.13 -6.50 7.98
CA GLU A 204 -11.66 -7.87 7.82
C GLU A 204 -10.31 -8.16 8.46
N PHE A 205 -9.40 -7.19 8.56
CA PHE A 205 -8.02 -7.47 8.99
C PHE A 205 -7.95 -8.19 10.35
N SER A 206 -8.64 -7.68 11.36
CA SER A 206 -8.68 -8.31 12.67
C SER A 206 -9.54 -9.57 12.69
N LEU A 207 -10.64 -9.63 11.92
CA LEU A 207 -11.46 -10.84 11.82
C LEU A 207 -10.68 -12.00 11.20
N VAL A 208 -9.97 -11.78 10.10
CA VAL A 208 -9.12 -12.80 9.46
C VAL A 208 -7.99 -13.23 10.38
N ARG A 209 -7.37 -12.28 11.09
CA ARG A 209 -6.29 -12.57 12.03
C ARG A 209 -6.71 -13.48 13.19
N PHE A 210 -7.97 -13.40 13.61
CA PHE A 210 -8.52 -14.16 14.72
C PHE A 210 -9.53 -15.23 14.27
N ASP A 211 -9.40 -15.75 13.05
CA ASP A 211 -10.23 -16.83 12.50
C ASP A 211 -11.75 -16.56 12.62
N GLY A 212 -12.17 -15.30 12.49
CA GLY A 212 -13.56 -14.88 12.57
C GLY A 212 -14.06 -14.54 13.97
N ASP A 213 -13.22 -14.56 15.00
CA ASP A 213 -13.58 -14.15 16.36
C ASP A 213 -13.80 -12.63 16.43
N ALA A 214 -15.05 -12.23 16.33
CA ALA A 214 -15.46 -10.83 16.29
C ALA A 214 -15.22 -10.10 17.63
N GLU A 215 -15.29 -10.80 18.76
CA GLU A 215 -15.05 -10.22 20.09
C GLU A 215 -13.56 -9.86 20.25
N ARG A 216 -12.67 -10.79 19.94
CA ARG A 216 -11.23 -10.52 19.92
C ARG A 216 -10.85 -9.46 18.91
N ALA A 217 -11.45 -9.46 17.72
CA ALA A 217 -11.21 -8.44 16.70
C ALA A 217 -11.60 -7.04 17.18
N ALA A 218 -12.76 -6.90 17.83
CA ALA A 218 -13.24 -5.64 18.39
C ALA A 218 -12.38 -5.15 19.57
N ALA A 219 -11.91 -6.07 20.42
CA ALA A 219 -11.09 -5.76 21.59
C ALA A 219 -9.75 -5.08 21.22
N VAL A 220 -9.23 -5.28 20.01
CA VAL A 220 -8.02 -4.62 19.53
C VAL A 220 -8.16 -3.10 19.60
N TYR A 221 -9.34 -2.58 19.28
CA TYR A 221 -9.62 -1.15 19.14
C TYR A 221 -10.33 -0.55 20.36
N ALA A 222 -10.59 -1.32 21.40
CA ALA A 222 -11.30 -0.84 22.59
C ALA A 222 -10.53 0.27 23.31
N GLY A 223 -11.25 1.32 23.72
CA GLY A 223 -10.74 2.41 24.56
C GLY A 223 -9.91 3.47 23.84
N TYR A 224 -9.88 3.51 22.52
CA TYR A 224 -9.29 4.61 21.74
C TYR A 224 -9.92 4.67 20.34
N GLU A 225 -9.74 5.80 19.67
CA GLU A 225 -10.14 5.99 18.27
C GLU A 225 -9.02 5.50 17.35
N PRO A 226 -9.21 4.37 16.63
CA PRO A 226 -8.24 3.88 15.66
C PRO A 226 -8.29 4.72 14.38
N LEU A 227 -7.32 4.53 13.49
CA LEU A 227 -7.45 4.99 12.10
C LEU A 227 -8.54 4.18 11.40
N VAL A 228 -9.13 4.79 10.38
CA VAL A 228 -10.01 4.13 9.42
C VAL A 228 -9.32 3.97 8.07
N ALA A 229 -9.89 3.16 7.18
CA ALA A 229 -9.31 2.90 5.87
C ALA A 229 -9.10 4.18 5.04
N ASP A 230 -10.01 5.15 5.18
CA ASP A 230 -9.96 6.42 4.45
C ASP A 230 -8.76 7.30 4.86
N ASP A 231 -8.30 7.24 6.12
CA ASP A 231 -7.10 7.96 6.55
C ASP A 231 -5.85 7.50 5.77
N ILE A 232 -5.79 6.21 5.46
CA ILE A 232 -4.67 5.63 4.69
C ILE A 232 -4.86 5.88 3.21
N ALA A 233 -6.08 5.83 2.70
CA ALA A 233 -6.38 6.20 1.32
C ALA A 233 -6.00 7.66 1.03
N ASP A 234 -6.27 8.58 1.97
CA ASP A 234 -5.84 9.98 1.89
C ASP A 234 -4.32 10.11 1.86
N ALA A 235 -3.62 9.39 2.72
CA ALA A 235 -2.15 9.36 2.76
C ALA A 235 -1.55 8.85 1.42
N ILE A 236 -2.13 7.79 0.83
CA ILE A 236 -1.72 7.26 -0.48
C ILE A 236 -1.91 8.33 -1.56
N SER A 237 -3.11 8.91 -1.65
CA SER A 237 -3.43 9.96 -2.63
C SER A 237 -2.51 11.17 -2.48
N TRP A 238 -2.28 11.64 -1.25
CA TRP A 238 -1.39 12.75 -0.98
C TRP A 238 0.04 12.47 -1.47
N THR A 239 0.60 11.27 -1.23
CA THR A 239 1.95 10.95 -1.70
C THR A 239 2.04 10.92 -3.23
N LEU A 240 1.04 10.37 -3.90
CA LEU A 240 0.95 10.30 -5.36
C LEU A 240 0.80 11.70 -6.00
N SER A 241 0.23 12.67 -5.27
CA SER A 241 0.06 14.05 -5.75
C SER A 241 1.31 14.92 -5.60
N ARG A 242 2.41 14.42 -5.03
CA ARG A 242 3.65 15.20 -4.91
C ARG A 242 4.32 15.40 -6.26
N PRO A 243 5.03 16.51 -6.45
CA PRO A 243 5.82 16.75 -7.67
C PRO A 243 6.77 15.59 -7.99
N PRO A 244 7.06 15.28 -9.26
CA PRO A 244 7.84 14.09 -9.64
C PRO A 244 9.24 13.98 -9.01
N HIS A 245 9.86 15.10 -8.67
CA HIS A 245 11.17 15.13 -8.01
C HIS A 245 11.11 14.89 -6.49
N VAL A 246 9.90 14.81 -5.89
CA VAL A 246 9.70 14.60 -4.47
C VAL A 246 9.35 13.15 -4.21
N ASN A 247 10.27 12.38 -3.64
CA ASN A 247 10.00 11.03 -3.15
C ASN A 247 9.71 11.07 -1.64
N VAL A 248 8.61 10.47 -1.22
CA VAL A 248 8.30 10.25 0.19
C VAL A 248 8.74 8.84 0.54
N ASP A 249 9.96 8.67 1.04
CA ASP A 249 10.53 7.34 1.28
C ASP A 249 9.71 6.53 2.28
N LEU A 250 9.19 7.19 3.33
CA LEU A 250 8.38 6.54 4.36
C LEU A 250 7.42 7.56 5.01
N LEU A 251 6.14 7.25 4.99
CA LEU A 251 5.11 7.97 5.72
C LEU A 251 4.49 7.06 6.79
N VAL A 252 4.75 7.36 8.06
CA VAL A 252 4.20 6.62 9.20
C VAL A 252 2.94 7.33 9.70
N VAL A 253 1.80 6.61 9.70
CA VAL A 253 0.50 7.14 10.12
C VAL A 253 -0.04 6.30 11.28
N ARG A 254 -0.23 6.92 12.45
CA ARG A 254 -0.74 6.25 13.66
C ARG A 254 -1.96 6.98 14.21
N PRO A 255 -2.88 6.25 14.88
CA PRO A 255 -3.84 6.91 15.77
C PRO A 255 -3.11 7.82 16.74
N ARG A 256 -3.69 8.96 17.07
CA ARG A 256 -3.12 9.89 18.07
C ARG A 256 -2.82 9.21 19.41
N ALA A 257 -3.61 8.20 19.76
CA ALA A 257 -3.46 7.45 21.00
C ALA A 257 -2.34 6.40 20.95
N GLN A 258 -1.85 6.00 19.76
CA GLN A 258 -0.84 4.95 19.58
C GLN A 258 0.57 5.53 19.46
N ALA A 259 1.40 5.38 20.48
CA ALA A 259 2.79 5.83 20.46
C ALA A 259 3.75 4.79 19.86
N SER A 260 3.47 3.49 20.02
CA SER A 260 4.27 2.38 19.46
C SER A 260 3.38 1.14 19.24
N ASN A 261 3.97 0.05 18.75
CA ASN A 261 3.23 -1.21 18.58
C ASN A 261 2.73 -1.82 19.91
N THR A 262 3.32 -1.39 21.03
CA THR A 262 3.01 -1.91 22.38
C THR A 262 2.47 -0.87 23.34
N LYS A 263 2.45 0.42 22.94
CA LYS A 263 2.00 1.51 23.81
C LYS A 263 0.87 2.30 23.15
N THR A 264 -0.33 2.07 23.64
CA THR A 264 -1.55 2.81 23.25
C THR A 264 -2.22 3.34 24.51
N SER A 265 -2.58 4.64 24.52
CA SER A 265 -3.40 5.24 25.58
C SER A 265 -4.84 4.81 25.36
N ARG A 266 -5.44 4.16 26.36
CA ARG A 266 -6.82 3.71 26.35
C ARG A 266 -7.59 4.46 27.45
N THR A 267 -8.80 4.91 27.12
CA THR A 267 -9.76 5.38 28.12
C THR A 267 -10.45 4.18 28.74
N ALA A 268 -10.69 4.24 30.03
CA ALA A 268 -11.40 3.18 30.76
C ALA A 268 -12.87 3.08 30.30
#